data_15aacb0b7cc8ff65f7b1afe627100dda
#
_entry.id   15aacb0b7cc8ff65f7b1afe627100dda
#
_cell.length_a   1.000
_cell.length_b   1.000
_cell.length_c   1.000
_cell.angle_alpha   90.00
_cell.angle_beta   90.00
_cell.angle_gamma   90.00
#
_symmetry.space_group_name_H-M   'P 1'
#
loop_
_entity.id
_entity.type
_entity.pdbx_description
1 polymer ?
#
loop_
_entity_poly.entity_id
_entity_poly.type
_entity_poly.pdbx_seq_one_letter_code
_entity_poly.pdbx_strand_id
1 'polypeptide(L)'
;ITENKKDIKFNNKQSAEFLPKIYQNEDADAVIINSNFAIEQKLNPKKDSIAVESAKDNPYANLIAVKEGHQDDKKIKALIEVLQSKDIQDFINEKYNGAVIP
;
A
#
# COMPACT_ATOMS: atom_id res chain seq x y z
N ILE A 1 -4.64 0.88 -20.07
CA ILE A 1 -5.78 1.82 -20.13
C ILE A 1 -6.50 1.61 -21.45
N THR A 2 -7.77 1.26 -21.39
CA THR A 2 -8.57 0.96 -22.58
C THR A 2 -9.28 2.19 -23.16
N GLU A 3 -9.44 3.23 -22.38
CA GLU A 3 -10.08 4.47 -22.79
C GLU A 3 -9.49 5.67 -22.02
N ASN A 4 -9.20 6.76 -22.72
CA ASN A 4 -8.65 8.00 -22.16
C ASN A 4 -9.36 9.22 -22.75
N LYS A 5 -10.64 9.40 -22.41
CA LYS A 5 -11.49 10.49 -22.93
C LYS A 5 -10.99 11.90 -22.59
N LYS A 6 -10.14 12.02 -21.55
CA LYS A 6 -9.63 13.31 -21.07
C LYS A 6 -8.22 13.62 -21.53
N ASP A 7 -7.67 12.76 -22.39
CA ASP A 7 -6.29 12.89 -22.89
C ASP A 7 -5.25 13.07 -21.76
N ILE A 8 -5.39 12.28 -20.69
CA ILE A 8 -4.47 12.30 -19.55
C ILE A 8 -3.11 11.75 -19.99
N LYS A 9 -2.05 12.46 -19.68
CA LYS A 9 -0.68 12.01 -19.94
C LYS A 9 -0.15 11.25 -18.75
N PHE A 10 0.24 9.99 -18.98
CA PHE A 10 0.78 9.11 -17.96
C PHE A 10 2.29 9.06 -18.02
N ASN A 11 2.94 9.29 -16.87
CA ASN A 11 4.35 9.04 -16.68
C ASN A 11 4.53 7.88 -15.69
N ASN A 12 4.94 6.72 -16.17
CA ASN A 12 5.17 5.50 -15.40
C ASN A 12 6.64 5.08 -15.36
N LYS A 13 7.56 6.00 -15.65
CA LYS A 13 9.00 5.72 -15.74
C LYS A 13 9.75 6.02 -14.43
N GLN A 14 9.10 6.65 -13.47
CA GLN A 14 9.71 7.02 -12.20
C GLN A 14 9.70 5.84 -11.22
N SER A 15 10.76 5.70 -10.43
CA SER A 15 10.77 4.76 -9.30
C SER A 15 9.80 5.22 -8.22
N ALA A 16 9.14 4.27 -7.54
CA ALA A 16 8.10 4.53 -6.57
C ALA A 16 8.56 5.43 -5.40
N GLU A 17 9.80 5.32 -5.00
CA GLU A 17 10.43 6.11 -3.94
C GLU A 17 10.52 7.62 -4.23
N PHE A 18 10.51 8.00 -5.52
CA PHE A 18 10.55 9.41 -5.93
C PHE A 18 9.16 10.05 -6.05
N LEU A 19 8.10 9.25 -6.11
CA LEU A 19 6.74 9.76 -6.31
C LEU A 19 6.27 10.77 -5.24
N PRO A 20 6.56 10.59 -3.94
CA PRO A 20 6.21 11.60 -2.96
C PRO A 20 6.89 12.95 -3.20
N LYS A 21 8.12 12.93 -3.69
CA LYS A 21 8.88 14.15 -3.99
C LYS A 21 8.33 14.86 -5.22
N ILE A 22 7.92 14.13 -6.23
CA ILE A 22 7.22 14.66 -7.43
C ILE A 22 5.93 15.37 -7.00
N TYR A 23 5.17 14.77 -6.08
CA TYR A 23 3.99 15.40 -5.51
C TYR A 23 4.32 16.69 -4.74
N GLN A 24 5.33 16.64 -3.86
CA GLN A 24 5.73 17.81 -3.05
C GLN A 24 6.29 18.97 -3.89
N ASN A 25 6.91 18.67 -5.02
CA ASN A 25 7.44 19.67 -5.94
C ASN A 25 6.41 20.20 -6.94
N GLU A 26 5.18 19.67 -6.93
CA GLU A 26 4.13 20.02 -7.89
C GLU A 26 4.52 19.73 -9.36
N ASP A 27 5.34 18.67 -9.57
CA ASP A 27 5.83 18.28 -10.91
C ASP A 27 4.78 17.48 -11.71
N ALA A 28 3.61 17.21 -11.12
CA ALA A 28 2.49 16.52 -11.76
C ALA A 28 1.16 16.95 -11.15
N ASP A 29 0.09 16.95 -11.94
CA ASP A 29 -1.27 17.28 -11.49
C ASP A 29 -1.85 16.25 -10.50
N ALA A 30 -1.44 14.99 -10.64
CA ALA A 30 -1.80 13.90 -9.72
C ALA A 30 -0.70 12.83 -9.69
N VAL A 31 -0.49 12.22 -8.53
CA VAL A 31 0.51 11.17 -8.33
C VAL A 31 -0.12 10.00 -7.58
N ILE A 32 0.13 8.77 -8.03
CA ILE A 32 -0.28 7.54 -7.35
C ILE A 32 0.92 7.04 -6.55
N ILE A 33 0.79 7.05 -5.22
CA ILE A 33 1.88 6.76 -4.29
C ILE A 33 1.50 5.58 -3.40
N ASN A 34 2.39 4.59 -3.26
CA ASN A 34 2.21 3.52 -2.27
C ASN A 34 2.30 4.10 -0.85
N SER A 35 1.44 3.64 0.04
CA SER A 35 1.30 4.20 1.40
C SER A 35 2.59 4.22 2.21
N ASN A 36 3.45 3.21 2.08
CA ASN A 36 4.75 3.18 2.76
C ASN A 36 5.63 4.37 2.38
N PHE A 37 5.76 4.68 1.09
CA PHE A 37 6.56 5.83 0.62
C PHE A 37 5.93 7.17 1.01
N ALA A 38 4.59 7.25 1.02
CA ALA A 38 3.89 8.44 1.49
C ALA A 38 4.20 8.72 2.97
N ILE A 39 4.12 7.70 3.83
CA ILE A 39 4.38 7.80 5.27
C ILE A 39 5.83 8.23 5.56
N GLU A 40 6.80 7.65 4.85
CA GLU A 40 8.22 8.01 4.97
C GLU A 40 8.47 9.50 4.72
N GLN A 41 7.69 10.10 3.84
CA GLN A 41 7.74 11.53 3.53
C GLN A 41 6.73 12.36 4.32
N LYS A 42 6.18 11.81 5.42
CA LYS A 42 5.22 12.46 6.32
C LYS A 42 3.89 12.85 5.67
N LEU A 43 3.54 12.27 4.53
CA LEU A 43 2.23 12.37 3.93
C LEU A 43 1.28 11.38 4.63
N ASN A 44 0.07 11.82 4.91
CA ASN A 44 -0.96 10.97 5.50
C ASN A 44 -1.96 10.55 4.41
N PRO A 45 -1.99 9.27 3.99
CA PRO A 45 -2.90 8.82 2.93
C PRO A 45 -4.37 9.13 3.18
N LYS A 46 -4.82 9.19 4.44
CA LYS A 46 -6.21 9.54 4.76
C LYS A 46 -6.53 11.03 4.64
N LYS A 47 -5.54 11.91 4.87
CA LYS A 47 -5.76 13.35 4.89
C LYS A 47 -5.33 14.03 3.60
N ASP A 48 -4.22 13.54 3.02
CA ASP A 48 -3.53 14.22 1.92
C ASP A 48 -3.88 13.61 0.56
N SER A 49 -4.67 12.51 0.53
CA SER A 49 -5.11 11.90 -0.73
C SER A 49 -6.54 12.28 -1.11
N ILE A 50 -6.80 12.31 -2.41
CA ILE A 50 -8.14 12.47 -2.99
C ILE A 50 -8.86 11.12 -3.18
N ALA A 51 -8.11 10.03 -3.20
CA ALA A 51 -8.63 8.66 -3.29
C ALA A 51 -7.63 7.67 -2.68
N VAL A 52 -8.12 6.63 -2.05
CA VAL A 52 -7.34 5.50 -1.54
C VAL A 52 -7.92 4.21 -2.10
N GLU A 53 -7.03 3.32 -2.54
CA GLU A 53 -7.43 2.00 -3.03
C GLU A 53 -8.11 1.17 -1.93
N SER A 54 -9.17 0.44 -2.29
CA SER A 54 -9.88 -0.43 -1.35
C SER A 54 -9.02 -1.65 -1.00
N ALA A 55 -9.02 -2.04 0.28
CA ALA A 55 -8.40 -3.29 0.72
C ALA A 55 -9.25 -4.51 0.33
N LYS A 56 -10.57 -4.32 0.14
CA LYS A 56 -11.48 -5.41 -0.16
C LYS A 56 -11.26 -5.92 -1.59
N ASP A 57 -11.05 -7.22 -1.71
CA ASP A 57 -10.86 -7.93 -2.99
C ASP A 57 -9.68 -7.35 -3.82
N ASN A 58 -8.67 -6.81 -3.13
CA ASN A 58 -7.51 -6.19 -3.77
C ASN A 58 -6.49 -7.24 -4.18
N PRO A 59 -6.22 -7.42 -5.49
CA PRO A 59 -5.23 -8.39 -5.97
C PRO A 59 -3.78 -8.02 -5.63
N TYR A 60 -3.54 -6.79 -5.17
CA TYR A 60 -2.23 -6.29 -4.77
C TYR A 60 -2.00 -6.30 -3.25
N ALA A 61 -2.91 -6.92 -2.48
CA ALA A 61 -2.70 -7.12 -1.06
C ALA A 61 -1.42 -7.93 -0.79
N ASN A 62 -0.69 -7.56 0.25
CA ASN A 62 0.48 -8.32 0.67
C ASN A 62 0.08 -9.72 1.14
N LEU A 63 0.92 -10.69 0.87
CA LEU A 63 0.66 -12.10 1.20
C LEU A 63 1.91 -12.80 1.74
N ILE A 64 1.72 -13.93 2.39
CA ILE A 64 2.78 -14.84 2.79
C ILE A 64 2.88 -15.93 1.71
N ALA A 65 3.99 -15.96 1.00
CA ALA A 65 4.28 -17.01 0.04
C ALA A 65 5.12 -18.12 0.70
N VAL A 66 4.75 -19.36 0.46
CA VAL A 66 5.48 -20.54 0.93
C VAL A 66 5.74 -21.49 -0.24
N LYS A 67 6.75 -22.36 -0.08
CA LYS A 67 6.98 -23.43 -1.04
C LYS A 67 5.79 -24.40 -1.07
N GLU A 68 5.46 -24.90 -2.23
CA GLU A 68 4.40 -25.90 -2.41
C GLU A 68 4.56 -27.08 -1.44
N GLY A 69 3.47 -27.49 -0.80
CA GLY A 69 3.45 -28.54 0.21
C GLY A 69 3.83 -28.11 1.63
N HIS A 70 4.28 -26.86 1.83
CA HIS A 70 4.69 -26.34 3.15
C HIS A 70 3.67 -25.41 3.81
N GLN A 71 2.49 -25.20 3.21
CA GLN A 71 1.43 -24.32 3.73
C GLN A 71 0.90 -24.76 5.11
N ASP A 72 1.02 -26.07 5.41
CA ASP A 72 0.53 -26.67 6.65
C ASP A 72 1.62 -26.87 7.72
N ASP A 73 2.84 -26.44 7.47
CA ASP A 73 3.91 -26.51 8.44
C ASP A 73 3.54 -25.73 9.72
N LYS A 74 3.81 -26.30 10.88
CA LYS A 74 3.50 -25.69 12.19
C LYS A 74 4.06 -24.28 12.34
N LYS A 75 5.28 -24.04 11.85
CA LYS A 75 5.92 -22.72 11.87
C LYS A 75 5.18 -21.69 11.01
N ILE A 76 4.63 -22.11 9.87
CA ILE A 76 3.86 -21.24 8.96
C ILE A 76 2.51 -20.91 9.59
N LYS A 77 1.81 -21.92 10.15
CA LYS A 77 0.55 -21.70 10.87
C LYS A 77 0.73 -20.75 12.05
N ALA A 78 1.78 -20.93 12.85
CA ALA A 78 2.08 -20.01 13.96
C ALA A 78 2.38 -18.58 13.48
N LEU A 79 3.10 -18.41 12.37
CA LEU A 79 3.37 -17.10 11.80
C LEU A 79 2.07 -16.41 11.34
N ILE A 80 1.19 -17.14 10.66
CA ILE A 80 -0.10 -16.61 10.20
C ILE A 80 -0.96 -16.21 11.41
N GLU A 81 -1.07 -17.06 12.42
CA GLU A 81 -1.84 -16.78 13.64
C GLU A 81 -1.36 -15.49 14.31
N VAL A 82 -0.06 -15.31 14.47
CA VAL A 82 0.52 -14.09 15.05
C VAL A 82 0.22 -12.88 14.20
N LEU A 83 0.46 -12.93 12.88
CA LEU A 83 0.24 -11.79 11.98
C LEU A 83 -1.23 -11.38 11.87
N GLN A 84 -2.15 -12.31 12.02
CA GLN A 84 -3.59 -12.06 12.02
C GLN A 84 -4.17 -11.78 13.41
N SER A 85 -3.32 -11.78 14.45
CA SER A 85 -3.78 -11.52 15.81
C SER A 85 -4.28 -10.09 15.98
N LYS A 86 -5.16 -9.92 16.97
CA LYS A 86 -5.68 -8.59 17.34
C LYS A 86 -4.54 -7.64 17.75
N ASP A 87 -3.53 -8.13 18.44
CA ASP A 87 -2.40 -7.33 18.90
C ASP A 87 -1.63 -6.72 17.72
N ILE A 88 -1.41 -7.49 16.65
CA ILE A 88 -0.76 -6.98 15.43
C ILE A 88 -1.67 -5.99 14.69
N GLN A 89 -2.96 -6.27 14.61
CA GLN A 89 -3.92 -5.34 13.97
C GLN A 89 -3.97 -4.00 14.73
N ASP A 90 -4.03 -4.05 16.06
CA ASP A 90 -4.03 -2.85 16.91
C ASP A 90 -2.71 -2.08 16.76
N PHE A 91 -1.58 -2.77 16.75
CA PHE A 91 -0.27 -2.17 16.51
C PHE A 91 -0.19 -1.46 15.14
N ILE A 92 -0.68 -2.10 14.06
CA ILE A 92 -0.70 -1.51 12.73
C ILE A 92 -1.58 -0.26 12.70
N ASN A 93 -2.77 -0.34 13.27
CA ASN A 93 -3.70 0.78 13.31
C ASN A 93 -3.14 1.96 14.11
N GLU A 94 -2.50 1.71 15.25
CA GLU A 94 -1.88 2.73 16.08
C GLU A 94 -0.66 3.36 15.39
N LYS A 95 0.25 2.53 14.93
CA LYS A 95 1.50 2.98 14.34
C LYS A 95 1.32 3.76 13.03
N TYR A 96 0.41 3.31 12.18
CA TYR A 96 0.22 3.85 10.84
C TYR A 96 -1.02 4.73 10.70
N ASN A 97 -1.80 4.89 11.77
CA ASN A 97 -2.97 5.77 11.81
C ASN A 97 -3.91 5.57 10.60
N GLY A 98 -4.11 4.32 10.20
CA GLY A 98 -4.95 3.89 9.08
C GLY A 98 -4.39 4.14 7.69
N ALA A 99 -3.13 4.49 7.58
CA ALA A 99 -2.42 4.54 6.30
C ALA A 99 -2.02 3.15 5.78
N VAL A 100 -1.97 2.16 6.65
CA VAL A 100 -1.85 0.74 6.34
C VAL A 100 -3.09 0.04 6.88
N ILE A 101 -3.69 -0.81 6.10
CA ILE A 101 -4.89 -1.58 6.46
C ILE A 101 -4.43 -3.00 6.81
N PRO A 102 -4.60 -3.45 8.08
CA PRO A 102 -4.21 -4.80 8.50
C PRO A 102 -5.10 -5.90 7.93
#